data_1c21597e82852455cea5f64001edb55c
#
_entry.id   1c21597e82852455cea5f64001edb55c
#
_cell.length_a   1.000
_cell.length_b   1.000
_cell.length_c   1.000
_cell.angle_alpha   90.00
_cell.angle_beta   90.00
_cell.angle_gamma   90.00
#
_symmetry.space_group_name_H-M   'P 1'
#
loop_
_entity.id
_entity.type
_entity.pdbx_description
1 polymer ?
#
loop_
_entity_poly.entity_id
_entity_poly.type
_entity_poly.pdbx_seq_one_letter_code
_entity_poly.pdbx_strand_id
1 'polypeptide(L)'
;RLDVARSLAHLESLWLEILDVELIPEGKPDKSGRRRKAQHVTFSSRALVILDKAHAVDFEGEAIFLAASVMPGKWAEEYWQRGLKWTGHLAAKALRYDPYRQAPEKGLAKYFAFHFAFDRTGNADTLPRRVGKLLEGAGISQDSRHPERTKKRFEKALDLLVEDGIIEAWEYQAGRPFLTPK
;
A
#
# COMPACT_ATOMS: atom_id res chain seq x y z
N ARG A 1 -2.45 -9.60 21.34
CA ARG A 1 -3.74 -10.10 20.83
C ARG A 1 -4.88 -9.12 21.07
N LEU A 2 -4.95 -8.46 22.22
CA LEU A 2 -5.90 -7.37 22.51
C LEU A 2 -5.76 -6.22 21.50
N ASP A 3 -4.56 -5.91 21.08
CA ASP A 3 -4.28 -4.85 20.11
C ASP A 3 -4.85 -5.16 18.71
N VAL A 4 -4.86 -6.42 18.30
CA VAL A 4 -5.44 -6.83 17.01
C VAL A 4 -6.97 -6.65 17.01
N ALA A 5 -7.63 -7.11 18.06
CA ALA A 5 -9.09 -6.97 18.20
C ALA A 5 -9.52 -5.50 18.24
N ARG A 6 -8.76 -4.67 18.96
CA ARG A 6 -8.99 -3.22 19.04
C ARG A 6 -8.76 -2.55 17.69
N SER A 7 -7.68 -2.92 16.99
CA SER A 7 -7.38 -2.41 15.67
C SER A 7 -8.45 -2.78 14.65
N LEU A 8 -8.95 -4.01 14.67
CA LEU A 8 -10.04 -4.45 13.81
C LEU A 8 -11.33 -3.67 14.09
N ALA A 9 -11.71 -3.49 15.37
CA ALA A 9 -12.86 -2.70 15.74
C ALA A 9 -12.73 -1.24 15.27
N HIS A 10 -11.53 -0.68 15.37
CA HIS A 10 -11.25 0.66 14.85
C HIS A 10 -11.40 0.73 13.34
N LEU A 11 -10.83 -0.22 12.60
CA LEU A 11 -10.98 -0.30 11.14
C LEU A 11 -12.43 -0.51 10.70
N GLU A 12 -13.22 -1.29 11.44
CA GLU A 12 -14.66 -1.47 11.18
C GLU A 12 -15.44 -0.17 11.36
N SER A 13 -15.01 0.70 12.28
CA SER A 13 -15.63 2.01 12.51
C SER A 13 -15.29 3.06 11.47
N LEU A 14 -14.24 2.84 10.66
CA LEU A 14 -13.81 3.79 9.64
C LEU A 14 -14.74 3.78 8.43
N TRP A 15 -15.13 4.97 8.05
CA TRP A 15 -15.83 5.21 6.80
C TRP A 15 -14.87 5.85 5.79
N LEU A 16 -14.94 5.34 4.57
CA LEU A 16 -14.25 5.92 3.43
C LEU A 16 -15.26 6.76 2.64
N GLU A 17 -14.93 8.01 2.45
CA GLU A 17 -15.67 8.89 1.57
C GLU A 17 -14.84 9.14 0.33
N ILE A 18 -15.34 8.69 -0.80
CA ILE A 18 -14.70 8.86 -2.10
C ILE A 18 -15.46 9.98 -2.80
N LEU A 19 -14.81 11.13 -2.85
CA LEU A 19 -15.38 12.33 -3.44
C LEU A 19 -15.15 12.33 -4.96
N ASP A 20 -16.11 12.86 -5.67
CA ASP A 20 -15.99 13.19 -7.08
C ASP A 20 -15.64 12.00 -8.01
N VAL A 21 -16.30 10.88 -7.78
CA VAL A 21 -16.17 9.72 -8.66
C VAL A 21 -16.91 9.99 -9.96
N GLU A 22 -16.18 10.08 -11.05
CA GLU A 22 -16.75 10.23 -12.38
C GLU A 22 -17.37 8.90 -12.84
N LEU A 23 -18.69 8.84 -12.88
CA LEU A 23 -19.43 7.73 -13.45
C LEU A 23 -19.63 7.96 -14.95
N ILE A 24 -18.87 7.22 -15.75
CA ILE A 24 -19.14 7.16 -17.20
C ILE A 24 -20.24 6.13 -17.40
N PRO A 25 -21.46 6.55 -17.82
CA PRO A 25 -22.53 5.60 -18.05
C PRO A 25 -22.13 4.57 -19.11
N GLU A 26 -22.23 3.28 -18.78
CA GLU A 26 -22.11 2.23 -19.78
C GLU A 26 -23.25 2.35 -20.80
N GLY A 27 -22.91 2.44 -22.06
CA GLY A 27 -23.91 2.47 -23.13
C GLY A 27 -23.35 3.00 -24.44
N LYS A 28 -23.99 2.56 -25.54
CA LYS A 28 -23.71 3.10 -26.87
C LYS A 28 -24.01 4.61 -26.88
N PRO A 29 -23.27 5.39 -27.66
CA PRO A 29 -23.61 6.79 -27.91
C PRO A 29 -25.07 6.89 -28.32
N ASP A 30 -25.71 8.01 -28.01
CA ASP A 30 -27.06 8.28 -28.50
C ASP A 30 -27.08 8.32 -30.02
N LYS A 31 -28.30 8.37 -30.61
CA LYS A 31 -28.48 8.44 -32.08
C LYS A 31 -27.80 9.65 -32.72
N SER A 32 -27.37 10.62 -31.93
CA SER A 32 -26.64 11.82 -32.37
C SER A 32 -25.11 11.66 -32.22
N GLY A 33 -24.60 10.50 -31.79
CA GLY A 33 -23.17 10.24 -31.57
C GLY A 33 -22.61 10.88 -30.30
N ARG A 34 -23.44 11.48 -29.46
CA ARG A 34 -23.00 12.11 -28.22
C ARG A 34 -22.89 11.07 -27.13
N ARG A 35 -21.74 11.04 -26.44
CA ARG A 35 -21.56 10.27 -25.20
C ARG A 35 -22.39 10.91 -24.09
N ARG A 36 -23.03 10.08 -23.28
CA ARG A 36 -23.75 10.55 -22.08
C ARG A 36 -22.77 11.32 -21.20
N LYS A 37 -23.22 12.42 -20.60
CA LYS A 37 -22.40 13.18 -19.65
C LYS A 37 -22.06 12.31 -18.45
N ALA A 38 -20.81 12.36 -18.05
CA ALA A 38 -20.37 11.75 -16.81
C ALA A 38 -21.16 12.34 -15.64
N GLN A 39 -21.51 11.50 -14.67
CA GLN A 39 -22.10 11.93 -13.41
C GLN A 39 -21.03 11.89 -12.34
N HIS A 40 -20.92 12.95 -11.57
CA HIS A 40 -20.04 13.01 -10.40
C HIS A 40 -20.84 12.57 -9.17
N VAL A 41 -20.35 11.57 -8.49
CA VAL A 41 -21.04 10.96 -7.34
C VAL A 41 -20.07 10.87 -6.16
N THR A 42 -20.55 11.22 -5.00
CA THR A 42 -19.87 10.93 -3.74
C THR A 42 -20.32 9.55 -3.24
N PHE A 43 -19.38 8.72 -2.93
CA PHE A 43 -19.63 7.37 -2.43
C PHE A 43 -19.05 7.21 -1.03
N SER A 44 -19.89 6.79 -0.08
CA SER A 44 -19.48 6.53 1.30
C SER A 44 -19.66 5.05 1.63
N SER A 45 -18.64 4.42 2.17
CA SER A 45 -18.65 3.00 2.52
C SER A 45 -17.75 2.72 3.73
N ARG A 46 -18.06 1.68 4.48
CA ARG A 46 -17.14 1.19 5.51
C ARG A 46 -15.82 0.73 4.87
N ALA A 47 -14.71 0.98 5.55
CA ALA A 47 -13.39 0.53 5.09
C ALA A 47 -13.31 -1.01 5.07
N LEU A 48 -13.80 -1.64 6.13
CA LEU A 48 -13.88 -3.09 6.29
C LEU A 48 -15.23 -3.47 6.90
N VAL A 49 -15.65 -4.70 6.62
CA VAL A 49 -16.80 -5.34 7.25
C VAL A 49 -16.31 -6.62 7.93
N ILE A 50 -16.57 -6.77 9.21
CA ILE A 50 -16.26 -7.99 9.95
C ILE A 50 -17.49 -8.89 9.84
N LEU A 51 -17.32 -10.05 9.21
CA LEU A 51 -18.39 -11.04 9.04
C LEU A 51 -18.53 -11.90 10.28
N ASP A 52 -17.39 -12.41 10.77
CA ASP A 52 -17.34 -13.33 11.91
C ASP A 52 -16.16 -13.03 12.81
N LYS A 53 -16.31 -13.32 14.09
CA LYS A 53 -15.25 -13.24 15.10
C LYS A 53 -15.22 -14.54 15.89
N ALA A 54 -14.04 -15.15 16.00
CA ALA A 54 -13.80 -16.31 16.85
C ALA A 54 -13.08 -15.89 18.12
N HIS A 55 -13.60 -16.30 19.26
CA HIS A 55 -13.01 -16.08 20.57
C HIS A 55 -12.82 -17.43 21.26
N ALA A 56 -11.75 -17.57 22.05
CA ALA A 56 -11.59 -18.60 23.05
C ALA A 56 -11.65 -17.99 24.43
N VAL A 57 -11.86 -18.80 25.43
CA VAL A 57 -11.77 -18.40 26.84
C VAL A 57 -10.49 -19.02 27.39
N ASP A 58 -9.67 -18.24 28.05
CA ASP A 58 -8.47 -18.74 28.72
C ASP A 58 -8.80 -19.42 30.06
N PHE A 59 -7.77 -19.89 30.75
CA PHE A 59 -7.93 -20.56 32.05
C PHE A 59 -8.41 -19.62 33.16
N GLU A 60 -8.31 -18.31 32.94
CA GLU A 60 -8.76 -17.26 33.88
C GLU A 60 -10.18 -16.79 33.55
N GLY A 61 -10.81 -17.34 32.51
CA GLY A 61 -12.15 -16.97 32.06
C GLY A 61 -12.20 -15.73 31.16
N GLU A 62 -11.05 -15.20 30.76
CA GLU A 62 -10.96 -14.03 29.87
C GLU A 62 -11.10 -14.42 28.39
N ALA A 63 -11.82 -13.58 27.67
CA ALA A 63 -12.02 -13.79 26.23
C ALA A 63 -10.75 -13.47 25.43
N ILE A 64 -10.19 -14.47 24.76
CA ILE A 64 -9.06 -14.34 23.86
C ILE A 64 -9.56 -14.29 22.41
N PHE A 65 -9.24 -13.21 21.71
CA PHE A 65 -9.49 -13.13 20.27
C PHE A 65 -8.61 -14.09 19.50
N LEU A 66 -9.19 -14.97 18.70
CA LEU A 66 -8.52 -15.98 17.89
C LEU A 66 -8.39 -15.56 16.42
N ALA A 67 -9.52 -15.26 15.82
CA ALA A 67 -9.62 -14.96 14.40
C ALA A 67 -10.83 -14.08 14.07
N ALA A 68 -10.79 -13.42 12.94
CA ALA A 68 -11.94 -12.79 12.33
C ALA A 68 -11.96 -13.04 10.84
N SER A 69 -13.15 -13.20 10.27
CA SER A 69 -13.40 -13.16 8.85
C SER A 69 -13.74 -11.71 8.49
N VAL A 70 -12.95 -11.13 7.61
CA VAL A 70 -13.11 -9.74 7.20
C VAL A 70 -13.23 -9.65 5.68
N MET A 71 -14.02 -8.71 5.20
CA MET A 71 -14.09 -8.35 3.80
C MET A 71 -13.95 -6.83 3.63
N PRO A 72 -13.45 -6.37 2.49
CA PRO A 72 -13.48 -4.96 2.16
C PRO A 72 -14.94 -4.46 2.11
N GLY A 73 -15.15 -3.20 2.45
CA GLY A 73 -16.46 -2.56 2.29
C GLY A 73 -16.89 -2.47 0.82
N LYS A 74 -18.10 -2.00 0.57
CA LYS A 74 -18.69 -1.91 -0.78
C LYS A 74 -17.87 -1.06 -1.75
N TRP A 75 -17.02 -0.15 -1.26
CA TRP A 75 -16.06 0.60 -2.06
C TRP A 75 -15.17 -0.29 -2.92
N ALA A 76 -14.80 -1.47 -2.42
CA ALA A 76 -13.92 -2.38 -3.14
C ALA A 76 -14.63 -3.02 -4.34
N GLU A 77 -15.92 -3.36 -4.20
CA GLU A 77 -16.73 -3.88 -5.30
C GLU A 77 -16.80 -2.87 -6.44
N GLU A 78 -17.13 -1.62 -6.12
CA GLU A 78 -17.18 -0.54 -7.08
C GLU A 78 -15.81 -0.30 -7.75
N TYR A 79 -14.73 -0.38 -6.97
CA TYR A 79 -13.36 -0.27 -7.47
C TYR A 79 -13.01 -1.40 -8.45
N TRP A 80 -13.37 -2.67 -8.13
CA TRP A 80 -13.08 -3.81 -8.98
C TRP A 80 -13.92 -3.83 -10.25
N GLN A 81 -15.20 -3.49 -10.16
CA GLN A 81 -16.13 -3.49 -11.30
C GLN A 81 -15.76 -2.43 -12.34
N ARG A 82 -15.27 -1.30 -11.92
CA ARG A 82 -14.92 -0.18 -12.81
C ARG A 82 -13.59 -0.33 -13.53
N GLY A 83 -12.92 -1.46 -13.39
CA GLY A 83 -11.68 -1.73 -14.10
C GLY A 83 -10.49 -0.85 -13.68
N LEU A 84 -10.59 -0.12 -12.59
CA LEU A 84 -9.45 0.57 -11.97
C LEU A 84 -8.53 -0.46 -11.33
N LYS A 85 -8.01 -1.37 -12.15
CA LYS A 85 -7.15 -2.49 -11.75
C LYS A 85 -5.71 -2.04 -11.42
N TRP A 86 -5.60 -0.94 -10.73
CA TRP A 86 -4.31 -0.50 -10.20
C TRP A 86 -3.97 -1.29 -8.94
N THR A 87 -3.68 -2.58 -9.13
CA THR A 87 -3.27 -3.46 -8.04
C THR A 87 -1.79 -3.72 -8.14
N GLY A 88 -1.08 -3.47 -7.07
CA GLY A 88 0.31 -3.89 -6.92
C GLY A 88 0.37 -5.26 -6.24
N HIS A 89 1.24 -6.13 -6.72
CA HIS A 89 1.54 -7.38 -6.05
C HIS A 89 2.57 -7.11 -4.94
N LEU A 90 2.15 -7.22 -3.70
CA LEU A 90 3.08 -7.20 -2.57
C LEU A 90 3.52 -8.63 -2.28
N ALA A 91 4.84 -8.87 -2.28
CA ALA A 91 5.37 -10.16 -1.91
C ALA A 91 4.91 -10.56 -0.50
N ALA A 92 4.42 -11.79 -0.34
CA ALA A 92 3.93 -12.29 0.95
C ALA A 92 5.01 -12.22 2.06
N LYS A 93 6.30 -12.30 1.67
CA LYS A 93 7.44 -12.16 2.58
C LYS A 93 7.50 -10.77 3.20
N ALA A 94 7.19 -9.71 2.44
CA ALA A 94 7.15 -8.35 2.93
C ALA A 94 6.06 -8.10 4.00
N LEU A 95 4.98 -8.87 3.98
CA LEU A 95 3.94 -8.80 5.02
C LEU A 95 4.45 -9.30 6.37
N ARG A 96 5.44 -10.21 6.37
CA ARG A 96 6.03 -10.81 7.58
C ARG A 96 7.10 -9.93 8.23
N TYR A 97 7.57 -8.88 7.58
CA TYR A 97 8.53 -7.95 8.16
C TYR A 97 7.97 -7.33 9.44
N ASP A 98 8.80 -7.34 10.46
CA ASP A 98 8.50 -6.69 11.74
C ASP A 98 8.28 -5.19 11.52
N PRO A 99 7.12 -4.63 11.90
CA PRO A 99 6.79 -3.23 11.63
C PRO A 99 7.66 -2.23 12.39
N TYR A 100 8.35 -2.67 13.44
CA TYR A 100 9.22 -1.82 14.26
C TYR A 100 10.70 -1.99 13.90
N ARG A 101 11.15 -3.24 13.81
CA ARG A 101 12.57 -3.55 13.56
C ARG A 101 12.94 -3.48 12.09
N GLN A 102 12.01 -3.80 11.21
CA GLN A 102 12.16 -3.84 9.75
C GLN A 102 11.23 -2.83 9.07
N ALA A 103 10.98 -1.68 9.74
CA ALA A 103 10.13 -0.63 9.18
C ALA A 103 10.62 -0.09 7.83
N PRO A 104 11.94 0.14 7.61
CA PRO A 104 12.47 0.55 6.31
C PRO A 104 12.20 -0.45 5.21
N GLU A 105 12.47 -1.72 5.45
CA GLU A 105 12.28 -2.82 4.51
C GLU A 105 10.81 -2.95 4.13
N LYS A 106 9.93 -2.92 5.12
CA LYS A 106 8.48 -2.98 4.92
C LYS A 106 7.96 -1.77 4.15
N GLY A 107 8.46 -0.57 4.45
CA GLY A 107 8.12 0.66 3.75
C GLY A 107 8.56 0.65 2.29
N LEU A 108 9.80 0.25 2.02
CA LEU A 108 10.34 0.13 0.67
C LEU A 108 9.61 -0.93 -0.15
N ALA A 109 9.33 -2.10 0.43
CA ALA A 109 8.59 -3.16 -0.26
C ALA A 109 7.19 -2.69 -0.70
N LYS A 110 6.47 -1.96 0.17
CA LYS A 110 5.18 -1.34 -0.17
C LYS A 110 5.32 -0.29 -1.27
N TYR A 111 6.33 0.57 -1.15
CA TYR A 111 6.60 1.60 -2.14
C TYR A 111 6.84 0.99 -3.53
N PHE A 112 7.70 -0.02 -3.61
CA PHE A 112 7.99 -0.70 -4.88
C PHE A 112 6.76 -1.44 -5.42
N ALA A 113 6.03 -2.18 -4.60
CA ALA A 113 4.82 -2.88 -5.03
C ALA A 113 3.80 -1.93 -5.67
N PHE A 114 3.65 -0.74 -5.10
CA PHE A 114 2.75 0.28 -5.62
C PHE A 114 3.29 0.88 -6.93
N HIS A 115 4.53 1.34 -6.93
CA HIS A 115 5.10 2.05 -8.07
C HIS A 115 5.43 1.15 -9.26
N PHE A 116 5.83 -0.09 -9.05
CA PHE A 116 6.05 -1.03 -10.17
C PHE A 116 4.76 -1.33 -10.93
N ALA A 117 3.62 -1.32 -10.27
CA ALA A 117 2.35 -1.50 -10.96
C ALA A 117 2.04 -0.34 -11.93
N PHE A 118 2.42 0.90 -11.56
CA PHE A 118 2.22 2.07 -12.41
C PHE A 118 3.24 2.18 -13.54
N ASP A 119 4.48 1.83 -13.25
CA ASP A 119 5.59 2.04 -14.18
C ASP A 119 5.72 0.94 -15.25
N ARG A 120 5.06 -0.20 -15.05
CA ARG A 120 5.03 -1.32 -16.01
C ARG A 120 4.35 -1.02 -17.34
N THR A 121 3.77 0.16 -17.50
CA THR A 121 3.20 0.62 -18.76
C THR A 121 4.26 1.01 -19.81
N GLY A 122 5.52 1.15 -19.40
CA GLY A 122 6.67 1.28 -20.30
C GLY A 122 7.57 0.03 -20.21
N ASN A 123 8.10 -0.44 -21.33
CA ASN A 123 9.02 -1.58 -21.42
C ASN A 123 10.40 -1.29 -20.78
N ALA A 124 10.45 -0.66 -19.62
CA ALA A 124 11.67 -0.34 -18.94
C ALA A 124 12.02 -1.44 -17.92
N ASP A 125 13.12 -2.15 -18.17
CA ASP A 125 13.65 -3.15 -17.24
C ASP A 125 14.21 -2.53 -15.96
N THR A 126 14.44 -1.21 -15.95
CA THR A 126 14.98 -0.47 -14.82
C THR A 126 14.13 0.75 -14.51
N LEU A 127 13.91 1.01 -13.21
CA LEU A 127 13.12 2.13 -12.73
C LEU A 127 13.98 3.10 -11.92
N PRO A 128 14.56 4.14 -12.57
CA PRO A 128 15.35 5.12 -11.84
C PRO A 128 14.49 5.92 -10.87
N ARG A 129 14.90 5.98 -9.62
CA ARG A 129 14.22 6.69 -8.55
C ARG A 129 15.18 7.60 -7.79
N ARG A 130 14.69 8.77 -7.41
CA ARG A 130 15.44 9.65 -6.51
C ARG A 130 15.43 9.07 -5.10
N VAL A 131 16.60 8.92 -4.49
CA VAL A 131 16.75 8.38 -3.12
C VAL A 131 15.85 9.12 -2.14
N GLY A 132 15.79 10.45 -2.19
CA GLY A 132 14.92 11.24 -1.33
C GLY A 132 13.45 10.85 -1.41
N LYS A 133 12.95 10.50 -2.61
CA LYS A 133 11.57 10.03 -2.79
C LYS A 133 11.36 8.61 -2.26
N LEU A 134 12.37 7.76 -2.36
CA LEU A 134 12.32 6.42 -1.76
C LEU A 134 12.29 6.51 -0.24
N LEU A 135 13.12 7.35 0.36
CA LEU A 135 13.14 7.57 1.80
C LEU A 135 11.80 8.13 2.30
N GLU A 136 11.26 9.14 1.62
CA GLU A 136 9.96 9.73 1.93
C GLU A 136 8.82 8.70 1.84
N GLY A 137 8.72 8.00 0.71
CA GLY A 137 7.66 7.01 0.47
C GLY A 137 7.75 5.77 1.36
N ALA A 138 8.95 5.42 1.82
CA ALA A 138 9.18 4.34 2.78
C ALA A 138 9.03 4.78 4.25
N GLY A 139 8.79 6.07 4.51
CA GLY A 139 8.72 6.60 5.87
C GLY A 139 10.06 6.58 6.62
N ILE A 140 11.19 6.64 5.88
CA ILE A 140 12.52 6.65 6.47
C ILE A 140 12.93 8.09 6.76
N SER A 141 13.02 8.43 8.05
CA SER A 141 13.48 9.75 8.46
C SER A 141 14.94 9.96 8.09
N GLN A 142 15.23 11.12 7.49
CA GLN A 142 16.59 11.52 7.20
C GLN A 142 17.24 12.15 8.44
N ASP A 143 18.34 11.57 8.89
CA ASP A 143 19.18 12.19 9.92
C ASP A 143 20.13 13.20 9.25
N SER A 144 19.80 14.47 9.36
CA SER A 144 20.62 15.56 8.78
C SER A 144 22.00 15.70 9.44
N ARG A 145 22.13 15.24 10.69
CA ARG A 145 23.42 15.28 11.43
C ARG A 145 24.32 14.10 11.05
N HIS A 146 23.71 12.96 10.70
CA HIS A 146 24.43 11.73 10.39
C HIS A 146 23.89 11.08 9.11
N PRO A 147 24.06 11.70 7.93
CA PRO A 147 23.52 11.19 6.67
C PRO A 147 24.04 9.79 6.32
N GLU A 148 25.27 9.46 6.76
CA GLU A 148 25.87 8.14 6.57
C GLU A 148 25.11 7.02 7.29
N ARG A 149 24.48 7.31 8.43
CA ARG A 149 23.62 6.33 9.13
C ARG A 149 22.36 6.06 8.33
N THR A 150 21.75 7.12 7.79
CA THR A 150 20.59 6.99 6.92
C THR A 150 20.92 6.16 5.68
N LYS A 151 22.09 6.44 5.05
CA LYS A 151 22.58 5.72 3.89
C LYS A 151 22.75 4.23 4.19
N LYS A 152 23.52 3.89 5.23
CA LYS A 152 23.75 2.48 5.62
C LYS A 152 22.45 1.73 5.92
N ARG A 153 21.50 2.38 6.60
CA ARG A 153 20.20 1.78 6.91
C ARG A 153 19.39 1.54 5.66
N PHE A 154 19.42 2.48 4.72
CA PHE A 154 18.72 2.39 3.45
C PHE A 154 19.30 1.28 2.56
N GLU A 155 20.64 1.24 2.40
CA GLU A 155 21.36 0.20 1.65
C GLU A 155 21.07 -1.19 2.22
N LYS A 156 21.19 -1.36 3.54
CA LYS A 156 20.88 -2.61 4.21
C LYS A 156 19.44 -3.06 3.95
N ALA A 157 18.49 -2.13 3.93
CA ALA A 157 17.11 -2.46 3.64
C ALA A 157 16.92 -2.91 2.19
N LEU A 158 17.60 -2.27 1.22
CA LEU A 158 17.57 -2.70 -0.18
C LEU A 158 18.22 -4.07 -0.37
N ASP A 159 19.36 -4.33 0.27
CA ASP A 159 20.04 -5.62 0.22
C ASP A 159 19.13 -6.75 0.72
N LEU A 160 18.41 -6.52 1.81
CA LEU A 160 17.46 -7.50 2.31
C LEU A 160 16.31 -7.73 1.34
N LEU A 161 15.83 -6.69 0.65
CA LEU A 161 14.79 -6.85 -0.37
C LEU A 161 15.27 -7.68 -1.57
N VAL A 162 16.55 -7.57 -1.93
CA VAL A 162 17.18 -8.42 -2.97
C VAL A 162 17.28 -9.86 -2.46
N GLU A 163 17.82 -10.07 -1.25
CA GLU A 163 17.93 -11.39 -0.63
C GLU A 163 16.56 -12.10 -0.54
N ASP A 164 15.52 -11.33 -0.25
CA ASP A 164 14.15 -11.82 -0.13
C ASP A 164 13.44 -11.97 -1.49
N GLY A 165 14.09 -11.61 -2.60
CA GLY A 165 13.54 -11.71 -3.94
C GLY A 165 12.38 -10.76 -4.22
N ILE A 166 12.28 -9.65 -3.48
CA ILE A 166 11.26 -8.62 -3.67
C ILE A 166 11.64 -7.68 -4.80
N ILE A 167 12.94 -7.38 -4.90
CA ILE A 167 13.56 -6.70 -6.03
C ILE A 167 14.70 -7.57 -6.56
N GLU A 168 15.02 -7.46 -7.83
CA GLU A 168 16.06 -8.26 -8.46
C GLU A 168 17.45 -7.74 -8.13
N ALA A 169 17.64 -6.43 -8.27
CA ALA A 169 18.89 -5.74 -7.97
C ALA A 169 18.65 -4.25 -7.74
N TRP A 170 19.63 -3.59 -7.20
CA TRP A 170 19.69 -2.14 -7.12
C TRP A 170 21.11 -1.63 -7.29
N GLU A 171 21.22 -0.40 -7.81
CA GLU A 171 22.49 0.29 -7.94
C GLU A 171 22.31 1.81 -7.85
N TYR A 172 23.36 2.51 -7.52
CA TYR A 172 23.37 3.97 -7.61
C TYR A 172 23.75 4.42 -9.02
N GLN A 173 23.05 5.44 -9.49
CA GLN A 173 23.46 6.09 -10.74
C GLN A 173 24.83 6.76 -10.53
N ALA A 174 25.79 6.41 -11.37
CA ALA A 174 27.14 6.96 -11.30
C ALA A 174 27.16 8.51 -11.29
N GLY A 175 28.03 9.08 -10.45
CA GLY A 175 28.26 10.52 -10.38
C GLY A 175 27.20 11.34 -9.65
N ARG A 176 26.21 10.71 -9.01
CA ARG A 176 25.20 11.43 -8.18
C ARG A 176 25.41 11.18 -6.69
N PRO A 177 25.37 12.23 -5.85
CA PRO A 177 25.43 12.06 -4.40
C PRO A 177 24.17 11.35 -3.88
N PHE A 178 24.32 10.66 -2.74
CA PHE A 178 23.22 9.94 -2.07
C PHE A 178 22.00 10.84 -1.79
N LEU A 179 22.26 12.04 -1.30
CA LEU A 179 21.26 13.08 -1.11
C LEU A 179 21.79 14.37 -1.74
N THR A 180 20.99 15.01 -2.55
CA THR A 180 21.29 16.36 -3.05
C THR A 180 21.09 17.33 -1.88
N PRO A 181 22.07 18.14 -1.52
CA PRO A 181 21.83 19.20 -0.53
C PRO A 181 20.68 20.09 -0.99
N LYS A 182 19.84 20.48 -0.04
CA LYS A 182 18.78 21.46 -0.30
C LYS A 182 19.36 22.85 -0.37
#